data_cf8fdedbf8951ff194b790cf91fb6a20
#
_entry.id   cf8fdedbf8951ff194b790cf91fb6a20
#
_cell.length_a   1.000
_cell.length_b   1.000
_cell.length_c   1.000
_cell.angle_alpha   90.00
_cell.angle_beta   90.00
_cell.angle_gamma   90.00
#
_symmetry.space_group_name_H-M   'P 1'
#
loop_
_entity.id
_entity.type
_entity.pdbx_description
1 polymer ?
#
loop_
_entity_poly.entity_id
_entity_poly.type
_entity_poly.pdbx_seq_one_letter_code
_entity_poly.pdbx_strand_id
1 'polypeptide(L)'
;MPTTATTDRPATTVLGHQERQVLSAVGCGLRDDEIATALAITEDAVAEHLARILVKLGLRDRAAAIVHAFDSGLVVPGRGPRTKSVGPVLRTAAGRAAAPNVRISVLGPLQAWQDGRPLDLGHLRQQTVLAALALRAGRTLSRQELLDGVWGMESPVANVVPVYVYRLRKTLRAVDGQDSVIEHNRRGYRLLSGAVDVDVARMEELVTAIGAADRADEPTQVIRLCSQALDLFRGELLAGLPGPLAELERLRLTERRITILQRKVEWQLRLGQCSEAIAELFALSAAHPLNEPVAAMLMRALYRSGRQADALAVFDRARRRLADDLGVLPSRMLRRTYQMILRGDEAGLTAAAH
;
A
#
# COMPACT_ATOMS: atom_id res chain seq x y z
N MET A 1 14.24 -30.54 -46.22
CA MET A 1 13.09 -31.16 -45.55
C MET A 1 12.47 -30.11 -44.65
N PRO A 2 11.32 -29.53 -44.94
CA PRO A 2 10.72 -28.53 -44.10
C PRO A 2 9.92 -29.20 -42.98
N THR A 3 10.18 -28.78 -41.73
CA THR A 3 9.46 -29.20 -40.54
C THR A 3 8.12 -28.46 -40.48
N THR A 4 7.04 -29.21 -40.56
CA THR A 4 5.65 -28.73 -40.46
C THR A 4 5.39 -28.15 -39.09
N ALA A 5 5.04 -26.83 -39.05
CA ALA A 5 4.48 -26.21 -37.89
C ALA A 5 3.05 -26.75 -37.67
N THR A 6 2.87 -27.48 -36.58
CA THR A 6 1.52 -27.87 -36.10
C THR A 6 0.81 -26.66 -35.57
N THR A 7 -0.18 -26.19 -36.31
CA THR A 7 -1.09 -25.12 -35.89
C THR A 7 -1.97 -25.65 -34.75
N ASP A 8 -1.71 -25.17 -33.53
CA ASP A 8 -2.48 -25.50 -32.34
C ASP A 8 -3.88 -24.89 -32.48
N ARG A 9 -4.87 -25.73 -32.76
CA ARG A 9 -6.28 -25.37 -32.90
C ARG A 9 -6.85 -25.20 -31.51
N PRO A 10 -7.55 -24.10 -31.17
CA PRO A 10 -8.01 -23.88 -29.79
C PRO A 10 -8.92 -25.03 -29.33
N ALA A 11 -8.57 -25.65 -28.21
CA ALA A 11 -9.20 -26.85 -27.63
C ALA A 11 -10.70 -26.68 -27.29
N THR A 12 -11.25 -25.49 -27.39
CA THR A 12 -12.67 -25.15 -27.18
C THR A 12 -13.65 -25.74 -28.23
N THR A 13 -13.15 -26.25 -29.37
CA THR A 13 -13.99 -26.87 -30.43
C THR A 13 -14.53 -28.25 -30.02
N VAL A 14 -14.01 -28.87 -28.97
CA VAL A 14 -14.39 -30.23 -28.50
C VAL A 14 -15.58 -30.20 -27.52
N LEU A 15 -15.94 -29.03 -26.97
CA LEU A 15 -17.02 -28.89 -25.99
C LEU A 15 -18.36 -28.59 -26.65
N GLY A 16 -19.41 -29.28 -26.20
CA GLY A 16 -20.79 -28.98 -26.57
C GLY A 16 -21.26 -27.63 -26.05
N HIS A 17 -22.42 -27.14 -26.54
CA HIS A 17 -22.93 -25.82 -26.15
C HIS A 17 -23.14 -25.68 -24.64
N GLN A 18 -23.80 -26.64 -24.00
CA GLN A 18 -24.00 -26.65 -22.54
C GLN A 18 -22.70 -26.76 -21.75
N GLU A 19 -21.75 -27.59 -22.20
CA GLU A 19 -20.44 -27.72 -21.57
C GLU A 19 -19.66 -26.39 -21.60
N ARG A 20 -19.76 -25.63 -22.71
CA ARG A 20 -19.16 -24.28 -22.79
C ARG A 20 -19.82 -23.30 -21.84
N GLN A 21 -21.15 -23.37 -21.69
CA GLN A 21 -21.87 -22.52 -20.72
C GLN A 21 -21.46 -22.83 -19.29
N VAL A 22 -21.39 -24.13 -18.92
CA VAL A 22 -20.92 -24.57 -17.60
C VAL A 22 -19.47 -24.16 -17.37
N LEU A 23 -18.58 -24.38 -18.35
CA LEU A 23 -17.17 -23.98 -18.23
C LEU A 23 -17.01 -22.46 -18.10
N SER A 24 -17.81 -21.68 -18.84
CA SER A 24 -17.85 -20.22 -18.70
C SER A 24 -18.33 -19.79 -17.30
N ALA A 25 -19.37 -20.42 -16.77
CA ALA A 25 -19.89 -20.14 -15.43
C ALA A 25 -18.89 -20.53 -14.33
N VAL A 26 -18.23 -21.69 -14.47
CA VAL A 26 -17.11 -22.11 -13.62
C VAL A 26 -15.95 -21.13 -13.69
N GLY A 27 -15.59 -20.67 -14.88
CA GLY A 27 -14.58 -19.64 -15.11
C GLY A 27 -14.95 -18.30 -14.47
N CYS A 28 -16.24 -17.95 -14.41
CA CYS A 28 -16.73 -16.78 -13.66
C CYS A 28 -16.74 -17.00 -12.13
N GLY A 29 -16.35 -18.19 -11.62
CA GLY A 29 -16.25 -18.49 -10.20
C GLY A 29 -17.58 -18.80 -9.52
N LEU A 30 -18.64 -19.10 -10.29
CA LEU A 30 -19.95 -19.51 -9.75
C LEU A 30 -19.84 -20.88 -9.09
N ARG A 31 -20.61 -21.11 -8.00
CA ARG A 31 -20.78 -22.41 -7.36
C ARG A 31 -21.78 -23.25 -8.13
N ASP A 32 -21.88 -24.54 -7.81
CA ASP A 32 -22.74 -25.47 -8.57
C ASP A 32 -24.22 -25.12 -8.43
N ASP A 33 -24.68 -24.67 -7.24
CA ASP A 33 -26.00 -24.13 -6.97
C ASP A 33 -26.32 -22.85 -7.79
N GLU A 34 -25.34 -21.96 -7.91
CA GLU A 34 -25.45 -20.73 -8.70
C GLU A 34 -25.49 -21.03 -10.21
N ILE A 35 -24.69 -22.01 -10.66
CA ILE A 35 -24.67 -22.46 -12.06
C ILE A 35 -26.00 -23.16 -12.41
N ALA A 36 -26.48 -24.01 -11.52
CA ALA A 36 -27.76 -24.70 -11.67
C ALA A 36 -28.91 -23.70 -11.87
N THR A 37 -28.95 -22.67 -11.03
CA THR A 37 -29.94 -21.59 -11.11
C THR A 37 -29.78 -20.77 -12.42
N ALA A 38 -28.54 -20.41 -12.79
CA ALA A 38 -28.26 -19.56 -13.95
C ALA A 38 -28.57 -20.25 -15.28
N LEU A 39 -28.38 -21.57 -15.36
CA LEU A 39 -28.57 -22.36 -16.58
C LEU A 39 -29.90 -23.16 -16.59
N ALA A 40 -30.72 -23.03 -15.55
CA ALA A 40 -31.99 -23.77 -15.36
C ALA A 40 -31.81 -25.30 -15.47
N ILE A 41 -30.79 -25.85 -14.81
CA ILE A 41 -30.46 -27.29 -14.71
C ILE A 41 -30.30 -27.68 -13.23
N THR A 42 -30.20 -28.97 -12.95
CA THR A 42 -29.96 -29.47 -11.57
C THR A 42 -28.48 -29.38 -11.18
N GLU A 43 -28.15 -29.30 -9.89
CA GLU A 43 -26.76 -29.32 -9.40
C GLU A 43 -26.03 -30.61 -9.81
N ASP A 44 -26.72 -31.74 -9.82
CA ASP A 44 -26.15 -33.01 -10.30
C ASP A 44 -25.79 -32.96 -11.78
N ALA A 45 -26.60 -32.29 -12.62
CA ALA A 45 -26.28 -32.07 -14.03
C ALA A 45 -25.06 -31.13 -14.18
N VAL A 46 -24.90 -30.13 -13.34
CA VAL A 46 -23.70 -29.27 -13.32
C VAL A 46 -22.43 -30.10 -13.01
N ALA A 47 -22.51 -30.93 -11.97
CA ALA A 47 -21.40 -31.81 -11.57
C ALA A 47 -21.03 -32.79 -12.69
N GLU A 48 -22.02 -33.38 -13.36
CA GLU A 48 -21.81 -34.30 -14.49
C GLU A 48 -21.21 -33.59 -15.71
N HIS A 49 -21.68 -32.38 -16.04
CA HIS A 49 -21.09 -31.57 -17.11
C HIS A 49 -19.64 -31.18 -16.78
N LEU A 50 -19.35 -30.79 -15.55
CA LEU A 50 -18.01 -30.44 -15.13
C LEU A 50 -17.06 -31.65 -15.21
N ALA A 51 -17.50 -32.83 -14.74
CA ALA A 51 -16.70 -34.06 -14.86
C ALA A 51 -16.37 -34.39 -16.33
N ARG A 52 -17.35 -34.28 -17.23
CA ARG A 52 -17.13 -34.48 -18.67
C ARG A 52 -16.16 -33.45 -19.27
N ILE A 53 -16.26 -32.19 -18.87
CA ILE A 53 -15.34 -31.13 -19.30
C ILE A 53 -13.89 -31.44 -18.86
N LEU A 54 -13.70 -31.86 -17.59
CA LEU A 54 -12.38 -32.18 -17.08
C LEU A 54 -11.74 -33.32 -17.86
N VAL A 55 -12.50 -34.38 -18.16
CA VAL A 55 -12.03 -35.51 -18.97
C VAL A 55 -11.71 -35.09 -20.41
N LYS A 56 -12.60 -34.34 -21.08
CA LYS A 56 -12.42 -33.91 -22.47
C LYS A 56 -11.23 -32.98 -22.67
N LEU A 57 -10.93 -32.15 -21.68
CA LEU A 57 -9.85 -31.15 -21.74
C LEU A 57 -8.56 -31.66 -21.05
N GLY A 58 -8.56 -32.89 -20.48
CA GLY A 58 -7.42 -33.42 -19.73
C GLY A 58 -7.07 -32.62 -18.49
N LEU A 59 -8.05 -32.00 -17.84
CA LEU A 59 -7.87 -31.17 -16.65
C LEU A 59 -8.07 -32.03 -15.39
N ARG A 60 -7.26 -31.76 -14.37
CA ARG A 60 -7.27 -32.58 -13.14
C ARG A 60 -8.35 -32.20 -12.13
N ASP A 61 -8.78 -30.92 -12.12
CA ASP A 61 -9.70 -30.41 -11.11
C ASP A 61 -10.43 -29.14 -11.60
N ARG A 62 -11.41 -28.66 -10.78
CA ARG A 62 -12.17 -27.42 -11.03
C ARG A 62 -11.27 -26.19 -11.15
N ALA A 63 -10.19 -26.13 -10.38
CA ALA A 63 -9.26 -24.99 -10.45
C ALA A 63 -8.57 -24.92 -11.82
N ALA A 64 -8.17 -26.10 -12.36
CA ALA A 64 -7.62 -26.19 -13.71
C ALA A 64 -8.65 -25.82 -14.78
N ALA A 65 -9.94 -26.13 -14.59
CA ALA A 65 -11.02 -25.70 -15.49
C ALA A 65 -11.22 -24.19 -15.48
N ILE A 66 -11.11 -23.53 -14.32
CA ILE A 66 -11.15 -22.05 -14.20
C ILE A 66 -10.01 -21.42 -15.00
N VAL A 67 -8.77 -21.93 -14.83
CA VAL A 67 -7.59 -21.44 -15.56
C VAL A 67 -7.79 -21.62 -17.06
N HIS A 68 -8.25 -22.80 -17.49
CA HIS A 68 -8.48 -23.10 -18.91
C HIS A 68 -9.55 -22.19 -19.54
N ALA A 69 -10.63 -21.87 -18.81
CA ALA A 69 -11.68 -20.98 -19.28
C ALA A 69 -11.14 -19.55 -19.56
N PHE A 70 -10.17 -19.09 -18.79
CA PHE A 70 -9.48 -17.81 -19.02
C PHE A 70 -8.48 -17.89 -20.16
N ASP A 71 -7.63 -18.94 -20.21
CA ASP A 71 -6.60 -19.10 -21.24
C ASP A 71 -7.17 -19.28 -22.63
N SER A 72 -8.33 -19.96 -22.73
CA SER A 72 -9.06 -20.14 -23.98
C SER A 72 -9.89 -18.91 -24.43
N GLY A 73 -9.91 -17.83 -23.62
CA GLY A 73 -10.69 -16.63 -23.91
C GLY A 73 -12.22 -16.82 -23.79
N LEU A 74 -12.66 -17.94 -23.23
CA LEU A 74 -14.08 -18.24 -23.02
C LEU A 74 -14.69 -17.30 -22.00
N VAL A 75 -13.89 -16.84 -21.04
CA VAL A 75 -14.26 -15.88 -20.00
C VAL A 75 -13.34 -14.67 -20.05
N VAL A 76 -13.93 -13.50 -20.34
CA VAL A 76 -13.21 -12.22 -20.24
C VAL A 76 -13.43 -11.67 -18.85
N PRO A 77 -12.36 -11.31 -18.09
CA PRO A 77 -12.51 -10.70 -16.79
C PRO A 77 -13.43 -9.46 -16.85
N GLY A 78 -14.53 -9.47 -16.06
CA GLY A 78 -15.47 -8.36 -15.98
C GLY A 78 -16.78 -8.51 -16.77
N ARG A 79 -17.03 -9.64 -17.47
CA ARG A 79 -18.30 -9.95 -18.13
C ARG A 79 -18.95 -11.23 -17.56
N GLY A 80 -19.25 -11.25 -16.26
CA GLY A 80 -20.18 -12.23 -15.69
C GLY A 80 -21.64 -11.83 -15.91
N PRO A 81 -22.63 -12.75 -15.83
CA PRO A 81 -24.05 -12.44 -15.98
C PRO A 81 -24.46 -11.39 -14.92
N ARG A 82 -24.81 -10.20 -15.40
CA ARG A 82 -25.34 -9.13 -14.55
C ARG A 82 -26.83 -9.37 -14.34
N THR A 83 -27.26 -9.45 -13.08
CA THR A 83 -28.66 -9.25 -12.71
C THR A 83 -29.10 -7.88 -13.26
N LYS A 84 -30.22 -7.86 -13.99
CA LYS A 84 -30.77 -6.64 -14.60
C LYS A 84 -31.00 -5.59 -13.53
N SER A 85 -30.22 -4.50 -13.57
CA SER A 85 -30.48 -3.30 -12.77
C SER A 85 -31.55 -2.46 -13.47
N VAL A 86 -32.52 -2.04 -12.70
CA VAL A 86 -33.51 -1.01 -13.01
C VAL A 86 -32.81 0.26 -13.49
N GLY A 87 -33.40 0.94 -14.50
CA GLY A 87 -32.81 2.02 -15.28
C GLY A 87 -32.27 3.24 -14.55
N PRO A 88 -31.65 4.19 -15.29
CA PRO A 88 -30.88 5.28 -14.74
C PRO A 88 -31.77 6.30 -14.04
N VAL A 89 -31.69 6.36 -12.72
CA VAL A 89 -32.17 7.51 -11.96
C VAL A 89 -31.12 8.62 -12.12
N LEU A 90 -31.50 9.73 -12.73
CA LEU A 90 -30.74 10.96 -12.74
C LEU A 90 -30.36 11.33 -11.29
N ARG A 91 -29.10 11.20 -10.94
CA ARG A 91 -28.59 11.69 -9.66
C ARG A 91 -28.29 13.17 -9.79
N THR A 92 -29.19 13.99 -9.29
CA THR A 92 -28.93 15.40 -9.00
C THR A 92 -27.73 15.51 -8.04
N ALA A 93 -26.77 16.33 -8.45
CA ALA A 93 -25.58 16.65 -7.66
C ALA A 93 -25.98 17.46 -6.43
N ALA A 94 -26.21 16.84 -5.29
CA ALA A 94 -26.10 17.38 -3.94
C ALA A 94 -26.37 16.26 -2.92
N GLY A 95 -25.38 15.39 -2.70
CA GLY A 95 -25.42 14.40 -1.62
C GLY A 95 -24.02 14.26 -1.05
N ARG A 96 -23.89 14.57 0.25
CA ARG A 96 -22.72 14.24 1.06
C ARG A 96 -22.22 12.86 0.65
N ALA A 97 -20.98 12.77 0.15
CA ALA A 97 -20.34 11.49 -0.10
C ALA A 97 -20.44 10.69 1.20
N ALA A 98 -21.11 9.53 1.16
CA ALA A 98 -21.11 8.61 2.28
C ALA A 98 -19.64 8.28 2.61
N ALA A 99 -19.31 8.27 3.90
CA ALA A 99 -17.95 7.93 4.33
C ALA A 99 -17.55 6.56 3.75
N PRO A 100 -16.32 6.40 3.26
CA PRO A 100 -15.89 5.15 2.66
C PRO A 100 -16.04 4.01 3.67
N ASN A 101 -16.75 2.94 3.28
CA ASN A 101 -17.01 1.79 4.15
C ASN A 101 -15.77 0.97 4.46
N VAL A 102 -14.71 1.09 3.64
CA VAL A 102 -13.46 0.36 3.79
C VAL A 102 -12.33 1.32 4.14
N ARG A 103 -11.64 1.02 5.23
CA ARG A 103 -10.44 1.72 5.67
C ARG A 103 -9.23 0.80 5.57
N ILE A 104 -8.12 1.31 5.04
CA ILE A 104 -6.86 0.57 4.88
C ILE A 104 -5.73 1.37 5.53
N SER A 105 -4.96 0.73 6.41
CA SER A 105 -3.76 1.30 7.03
C SER A 105 -2.52 0.66 6.45
N VAL A 106 -1.59 1.48 5.96
CA VAL A 106 -0.27 1.10 5.42
C VAL A 106 0.87 1.81 6.15
N LEU A 107 0.56 2.79 7.01
CA LEU A 107 1.54 3.51 7.83
C LEU A 107 1.88 2.76 9.13
N GLY A 108 1.96 1.45 9.05
CA GLY A 108 2.26 0.49 10.10
C GLY A 108 2.13 -0.92 9.54
N PRO A 109 1.84 -1.94 10.38
CA PRO A 109 1.39 -3.23 9.90
C PRO A 109 0.15 -3.07 9.01
N LEU A 110 0.13 -3.74 7.85
CA LEU A 110 -1.02 -3.65 6.95
C LEU A 110 -2.28 -4.17 7.64
N GLN A 111 -3.30 -3.35 7.70
CA GLN A 111 -4.61 -3.68 8.25
C GLN A 111 -5.71 -3.09 7.38
N ALA A 112 -6.87 -3.74 7.36
CA ALA A 112 -8.07 -3.19 6.74
C ALA A 112 -9.28 -3.45 7.61
N TRP A 113 -10.24 -2.54 7.55
CA TRP A 113 -11.52 -2.62 8.26
C TRP A 113 -12.66 -2.31 7.30
N GLN A 114 -13.78 -2.94 7.54
CA GLN A 114 -15.05 -2.60 6.93
C GLN A 114 -16.08 -2.36 8.02
N ASP A 115 -16.72 -1.20 8.02
CA ASP A 115 -17.69 -0.78 9.04
C ASP A 115 -17.13 -0.95 10.48
N GLY A 116 -15.83 -0.67 10.66
CA GLY A 116 -15.13 -0.81 11.94
C GLY A 116 -14.72 -2.23 12.31
N ARG A 117 -15.05 -3.25 11.53
CA ARG A 117 -14.65 -4.65 11.75
C ARG A 117 -13.38 -4.98 10.99
N PRO A 118 -12.38 -5.61 11.64
CA PRO A 118 -11.15 -6.00 10.96
C PRO A 118 -11.43 -7.05 9.88
N LEU A 119 -10.72 -6.95 8.76
CA LEU A 119 -10.80 -7.90 7.65
C LEU A 119 -9.60 -8.84 7.65
N ASP A 120 -9.83 -10.12 7.36
CA ASP A 120 -8.77 -11.08 7.08
C ASP A 120 -8.25 -10.85 5.64
N LEU A 121 -7.03 -10.36 5.53
CA LEU A 121 -6.38 -10.05 4.24
C LEU A 121 -5.68 -11.26 3.61
N GLY A 122 -5.72 -12.42 4.26
CA GLY A 122 -5.08 -13.63 3.78
C GLY A 122 -3.55 -13.61 3.91
N HIS A 123 -2.87 -14.37 3.07
CA HIS A 123 -1.42 -14.54 3.17
C HIS A 123 -0.59 -13.33 2.68
N LEU A 124 0.69 -13.27 3.08
CA LEU A 124 1.56 -12.10 2.91
C LEU A 124 1.66 -11.56 1.48
N ARG A 125 1.77 -12.41 0.45
CA ARG A 125 1.83 -11.94 -0.95
C ARG A 125 0.53 -11.26 -1.40
N GLN A 126 -0.64 -11.74 -0.95
CA GLN A 126 -1.92 -11.09 -1.20
C GLN A 126 -1.99 -9.73 -0.49
N GLN A 127 -1.50 -9.67 0.75
CA GLN A 127 -1.38 -8.43 1.52
C GLN A 127 -0.45 -7.44 0.81
N THR A 128 0.69 -7.89 0.27
CA THR A 128 1.62 -7.02 -0.47
C THR A 128 0.97 -6.44 -1.74
N VAL A 129 0.14 -7.23 -2.46
CA VAL A 129 -0.64 -6.71 -3.60
C VAL A 129 -1.62 -5.62 -3.16
N LEU A 130 -2.31 -5.81 -2.03
CA LEU A 130 -3.20 -4.78 -1.47
C LEU A 130 -2.43 -3.53 -1.07
N ALA A 131 -1.29 -3.68 -0.39
CA ALA A 131 -0.43 -2.56 -0.01
C ALA A 131 0.05 -1.77 -1.24
N ALA A 132 0.45 -2.47 -2.32
CA ALA A 132 0.85 -1.83 -3.58
C ALA A 132 -0.25 -0.95 -4.17
N LEU A 133 -1.49 -1.46 -4.17
CA LEU A 133 -2.66 -0.72 -4.67
C LEU A 133 -3.04 0.44 -3.74
N ALA A 134 -2.95 0.25 -2.41
CA ALA A 134 -3.30 1.26 -1.41
C ALA A 134 -2.30 2.43 -1.38
N LEU A 135 -1.00 2.13 -1.45
CA LEU A 135 0.07 3.15 -1.52
C LEU A 135 -0.02 4.03 -2.78
N ARG A 136 -0.73 3.57 -3.80
CA ARG A 136 -0.96 4.28 -5.06
C ARG A 136 -2.45 4.38 -5.39
N ALA A 137 -3.29 4.60 -4.37
CA ALA A 137 -4.74 4.73 -4.53
C ALA A 137 -5.08 5.77 -5.61
N GLY A 138 -6.04 5.43 -6.48
CA GLY A 138 -6.42 6.26 -7.62
C GLY A 138 -5.52 6.09 -8.87
N ARG A 139 -4.30 5.54 -8.75
CA ARG A 139 -3.42 5.24 -9.89
C ARG A 139 -3.61 3.80 -10.35
N THR A 140 -3.61 3.58 -11.65
CA THR A 140 -3.60 2.23 -12.24
C THR A 140 -2.18 1.66 -12.19
N LEU A 141 -2.05 0.46 -11.61
CA LEU A 141 -0.84 -0.35 -11.65
C LEU A 141 -1.01 -1.45 -12.68
N SER A 142 -0.08 -1.57 -13.59
CA SER A 142 -0.04 -2.67 -14.55
C SER A 142 0.22 -4.00 -13.83
N ARG A 143 -0.14 -5.09 -14.51
CA ARG A 143 0.18 -6.43 -14.00
C ARG A 143 1.68 -6.61 -13.79
N GLN A 144 2.50 -6.08 -14.70
CA GLN A 144 3.96 -6.19 -14.61
C GLN A 144 4.51 -5.41 -13.41
N GLU A 145 4.05 -4.16 -13.19
CA GLU A 145 4.42 -3.39 -12.00
C GLU A 145 4.07 -4.11 -10.70
N LEU A 146 2.93 -4.81 -10.65
CA LEU A 146 2.56 -5.61 -9.48
C LEU A 146 3.45 -6.85 -9.32
N LEU A 147 3.79 -7.55 -10.42
CA LEU A 147 4.69 -8.70 -10.38
C LEU A 147 6.09 -8.28 -9.90
N ASP A 148 6.67 -7.27 -10.53
CA ASP A 148 8.01 -6.78 -10.19
C ASP A 148 8.07 -6.24 -8.76
N GLY A 149 7.05 -5.50 -8.33
CA GLY A 149 6.99 -4.92 -6.99
C GLY A 149 6.79 -5.96 -5.87
N VAL A 150 6.01 -7.00 -6.11
CA VAL A 150 5.64 -7.97 -5.07
C VAL A 150 6.57 -9.18 -5.05
N TRP A 151 7.06 -9.63 -6.22
CA TRP A 151 7.92 -10.81 -6.33
C TRP A 151 9.36 -10.49 -6.73
N GLY A 152 9.60 -9.34 -7.38
CA GLY A 152 10.92 -9.03 -7.91
C GLY A 152 11.38 -10.04 -8.95
N MET A 153 12.62 -10.49 -8.79
CA MET A 153 13.24 -11.49 -9.70
C MET A 153 12.62 -12.89 -9.59
N GLU A 154 11.93 -13.20 -8.51
CA GLU A 154 11.27 -14.50 -8.26
C GLU A 154 9.83 -14.53 -8.78
N SER A 155 9.55 -13.84 -9.88
CA SER A 155 8.21 -13.77 -10.45
C SER A 155 7.68 -15.17 -10.78
N PRO A 156 6.49 -15.52 -10.32
CA PRO A 156 5.90 -16.84 -10.62
C PRO A 156 5.56 -16.95 -12.10
N VAL A 157 5.75 -18.13 -12.65
CA VAL A 157 5.44 -18.45 -14.06
C VAL A 157 3.94 -18.35 -14.35
N ALA A 158 3.09 -18.58 -13.33
CA ALA A 158 1.63 -18.52 -13.48
C ALA A 158 1.08 -17.09 -13.31
N ASN A 159 -0.10 -16.85 -13.90
CA ASN A 159 -0.83 -15.58 -13.79
C ASN A 159 -1.49 -15.42 -12.41
N VAL A 160 -0.71 -15.12 -11.38
CA VAL A 160 -1.18 -15.07 -9.98
C VAL A 160 -1.88 -13.76 -9.59
N VAL A 161 -1.52 -12.64 -10.22
CA VAL A 161 -2.07 -11.31 -9.87
C VAL A 161 -3.60 -11.28 -9.96
N PRO A 162 -4.26 -11.77 -11.04
CA PRO A 162 -5.72 -11.83 -11.10
C PRO A 162 -6.35 -12.63 -9.95
N VAL A 163 -5.71 -13.73 -9.52
CA VAL A 163 -6.20 -14.55 -8.42
C VAL A 163 -6.19 -13.79 -7.10
N TYR A 164 -5.10 -13.06 -6.82
CA TYR A 164 -5.03 -12.23 -5.61
C TYR A 164 -5.99 -11.06 -5.64
N VAL A 165 -6.12 -10.39 -6.77
CA VAL A 165 -7.10 -9.32 -6.95
C VAL A 165 -8.52 -9.84 -6.77
N TYR A 166 -8.84 -11.02 -7.31
CA TYR A 166 -10.16 -11.65 -7.10
C TYR A 166 -10.44 -11.90 -5.61
N ARG A 167 -9.47 -12.49 -4.89
CA ARG A 167 -9.61 -12.74 -3.44
C ARG A 167 -9.77 -11.43 -2.66
N LEU A 168 -8.95 -10.41 -2.96
CA LEU A 168 -9.07 -9.09 -2.35
C LEU A 168 -10.42 -8.44 -2.64
N ARG A 169 -10.94 -8.54 -3.85
CA ARG A 169 -12.30 -8.08 -4.19
C ARG A 169 -13.37 -8.77 -3.36
N LYS A 170 -13.20 -10.07 -3.10
CA LYS A 170 -14.14 -10.83 -2.26
C LYS A 170 -14.08 -10.36 -0.79
N THR A 171 -12.87 -10.10 -0.28
CA THR A 171 -12.65 -9.63 1.10
C THR A 171 -13.13 -8.18 1.30
N LEU A 172 -12.90 -7.29 0.32
CA LEU A 172 -13.21 -5.85 0.39
C LEU A 172 -14.60 -5.50 -0.18
N ARG A 173 -15.52 -6.44 -0.31
CA ARG A 173 -16.87 -6.18 -0.86
C ARG A 173 -17.64 -5.23 0.05
N ALA A 174 -18.17 -4.15 -0.55
CA ALA A 174 -19.19 -3.33 0.11
C ALA A 174 -20.46 -4.18 0.36
N VAL A 175 -21.12 -3.96 1.51
CA VAL A 175 -22.30 -4.72 1.95
C VAL A 175 -23.46 -4.60 0.97
N ASP A 176 -23.53 -3.52 0.18
CA ASP A 176 -24.64 -3.22 -0.74
C ASP A 176 -24.47 -3.75 -2.17
N GLY A 177 -23.52 -4.66 -2.42
CA GLY A 177 -23.38 -5.29 -3.75
C GLY A 177 -22.97 -4.34 -4.88
N GLN A 178 -22.66 -3.08 -4.57
CA GLN A 178 -22.19 -2.10 -5.53
C GLN A 178 -20.67 -2.16 -5.66
N ASP A 179 -20.21 -1.95 -6.87
CA ASP A 179 -18.87 -1.88 -7.44
C ASP A 179 -17.67 -2.27 -6.56
N SER A 180 -16.89 -3.23 -7.05
CA SER A 180 -15.61 -3.62 -6.46
C SER A 180 -14.71 -2.41 -6.20
N VAL A 181 -14.21 -2.25 -4.98
CA VAL A 181 -13.23 -1.20 -4.61
C VAL A 181 -11.93 -1.25 -5.41
N ILE A 182 -11.65 -2.39 -6.06
CA ILE A 182 -10.54 -2.57 -7.00
C ILE A 182 -11.10 -2.65 -8.41
N GLU A 183 -10.85 -1.65 -9.23
CA GLU A 183 -11.20 -1.61 -10.64
C GLU A 183 -10.13 -2.29 -11.50
N HIS A 184 -10.56 -2.91 -12.60
CA HIS A 184 -9.67 -3.43 -13.65
C HIS A 184 -9.98 -2.72 -14.97
N ASN A 185 -8.95 -2.19 -15.60
CA ASN A 185 -9.02 -1.59 -16.93
C ASN A 185 -7.98 -2.23 -17.86
N ARG A 186 -7.90 -1.80 -19.11
CA ARG A 186 -6.96 -2.32 -20.11
C ARG A 186 -5.48 -2.17 -19.70
N ARG A 187 -5.17 -1.27 -18.75
CA ARG A 187 -3.80 -0.96 -18.31
C ARG A 187 -3.41 -1.68 -17.01
N GLY A 188 -4.39 -2.25 -16.28
CA GLY A 188 -4.12 -2.94 -15.01
C GLY A 188 -5.21 -2.76 -13.96
N TYR A 189 -4.80 -2.68 -12.70
CA TYR A 189 -5.67 -2.61 -11.53
C TYR A 189 -5.52 -1.28 -10.80
N ARG A 190 -6.62 -0.77 -10.26
CA ARG A 190 -6.66 0.48 -9.51
C ARG A 190 -7.55 0.34 -8.29
N LEU A 191 -7.08 0.82 -7.14
CA LEU A 191 -7.92 1.01 -5.96
C LEU A 191 -8.66 2.35 -6.10
N LEU A 192 -9.98 2.34 -5.94
CA LEU A 192 -10.81 3.55 -6.10
C LEU A 192 -10.69 4.42 -4.84
N SER A 193 -10.04 5.56 -4.95
CA SER A 193 -9.80 6.49 -3.83
C SER A 193 -11.07 7.05 -3.18
N GLY A 194 -12.21 7.05 -3.89
CA GLY A 194 -13.51 7.46 -3.33
C GLY A 194 -14.25 6.35 -2.57
N ALA A 195 -13.85 5.07 -2.76
CA ALA A 195 -14.47 3.90 -2.14
C ALA A 195 -13.72 3.40 -0.90
N VAL A 196 -12.50 3.88 -0.68
CA VAL A 196 -11.62 3.48 0.44
C VAL A 196 -11.00 4.70 1.10
N ASP A 197 -10.83 4.64 2.42
CA ASP A 197 -10.02 5.58 3.20
C ASP A 197 -8.65 4.94 3.44
N VAL A 198 -7.58 5.56 2.94
CA VAL A 198 -6.20 5.07 3.09
C VAL A 198 -5.40 6.10 3.88
N ASP A 199 -4.76 5.66 4.97
CA ASP A 199 -4.01 6.54 5.88
C ASP A 199 -2.87 7.30 5.19
N VAL A 200 -2.21 6.72 4.19
CA VAL A 200 -1.18 7.42 3.41
C VAL A 200 -1.75 8.60 2.61
N ALA A 201 -2.97 8.50 2.07
CA ALA A 201 -3.61 9.60 1.37
C ALA A 201 -3.90 10.76 2.35
N ARG A 202 -4.42 10.42 3.54
CA ARG A 202 -4.65 11.38 4.62
C ARG A 202 -3.35 12.05 5.09
N MET A 203 -2.28 11.30 5.20
CA MET A 203 -0.95 11.83 5.54
C MET A 203 -0.47 12.85 4.49
N GLU A 204 -0.61 12.57 3.19
CA GLU A 204 -0.22 13.50 2.12
C GLU A 204 -1.08 14.78 2.09
N GLU A 205 -2.39 14.68 2.40
CA GLU A 205 -3.25 15.85 2.59
C GLU A 205 -2.74 16.73 3.74
N LEU A 206 -2.42 16.11 4.89
CA LEU A 206 -1.86 16.83 6.04
C LEU A 206 -0.51 17.47 5.70
N VAL A 207 0.36 16.79 4.96
CA VAL A 207 1.64 17.37 4.52
C VAL A 207 1.44 18.58 3.61
N THR A 208 0.44 18.52 2.74
CA THR A 208 0.08 19.70 1.90
C THR A 208 -0.40 20.87 2.77
N ALA A 209 -1.25 20.59 3.77
CA ALA A 209 -1.72 21.59 4.71
C ALA A 209 -0.60 22.15 5.60
N ILE A 210 0.36 21.30 6.03
CA ILE A 210 1.58 21.73 6.75
C ILE A 210 2.34 22.74 5.91
N GLY A 211 2.57 22.46 4.62
CA GLY A 211 3.27 23.39 3.74
C GLY A 211 2.54 24.73 3.53
N ALA A 212 1.21 24.72 3.57
CA ALA A 212 0.41 25.96 3.50
C ALA A 212 0.52 26.78 4.78
N ALA A 213 0.38 26.15 5.95
CA ALA A 213 0.49 26.81 7.25
C ALA A 213 1.92 27.33 7.52
N ASP A 214 2.95 26.58 7.05
CA ASP A 214 4.35 26.99 7.15
C ASP A 214 4.63 28.28 6.35
N ARG A 215 4.10 28.39 5.13
CA ARG A 215 4.20 29.62 4.32
C ARG A 215 3.40 30.80 4.88
N ALA A 216 2.34 30.50 5.62
CA ALA A 216 1.52 31.52 6.31
C ALA A 216 2.12 31.95 7.65
N ASP A 217 3.25 31.39 8.06
CA ASP A 217 3.91 31.63 9.36
C ASP A 217 2.97 31.36 10.57
N GLU A 218 2.24 30.23 10.51
CA GLU A 218 1.27 29.80 11.52
C GLU A 218 1.83 28.66 12.41
N PRO A 219 2.73 28.93 13.37
CA PRO A 219 3.49 27.91 14.08
C PRO A 219 2.62 26.90 14.82
N THR A 220 1.59 27.35 15.53
CA THR A 220 0.68 26.46 16.27
C THR A 220 -0.07 25.51 15.33
N GLN A 221 -0.47 25.99 14.17
CA GLN A 221 -1.14 25.17 13.16
C GLN A 221 -0.19 24.13 12.56
N VAL A 222 1.06 24.52 12.24
CA VAL A 222 2.08 23.60 11.73
C VAL A 222 2.31 22.46 12.73
N ILE A 223 2.57 22.78 14.01
CA ILE A 223 2.82 21.77 15.05
C ILE A 223 1.62 20.82 15.18
N ARG A 224 0.40 21.35 15.18
CA ARG A 224 -0.83 20.56 15.27
C ARG A 224 -0.99 19.61 14.08
N LEU A 225 -0.81 20.11 12.87
CA LEU A 225 -0.92 19.30 11.63
C LEU A 225 0.18 18.24 11.55
N CYS A 226 1.42 18.58 11.93
CA CYS A 226 2.52 17.62 12.02
C CYS A 226 2.20 16.51 13.02
N SER A 227 1.67 16.85 14.21
CA SER A 227 1.26 15.85 15.21
C SER A 227 0.20 14.92 14.64
N GLN A 228 -0.85 15.46 14.00
CA GLN A 228 -1.88 14.65 13.35
C GLN A 228 -1.31 13.71 12.27
N ALA A 229 -0.34 14.16 11.49
CA ALA A 229 0.30 13.33 10.47
C ALA A 229 1.17 12.22 11.09
N LEU A 230 1.90 12.54 12.17
CA LEU A 230 2.73 11.57 12.89
C LEU A 230 1.91 10.50 13.61
N ASP A 231 0.72 10.84 14.13
CA ASP A 231 -0.21 9.92 14.79
C ASP A 231 -0.76 8.84 13.85
N LEU A 232 -0.66 9.04 12.53
CA LEU A 232 -1.02 8.03 11.55
C LEU A 232 -0.01 6.87 11.47
N PHE A 233 1.24 7.11 11.89
CA PHE A 233 2.29 6.08 11.88
C PHE A 233 2.17 5.19 13.11
N ARG A 234 1.86 3.89 12.89
CA ARG A 234 1.54 2.92 13.95
C ARG A 234 2.51 1.74 13.92
N GLY A 235 3.63 1.87 14.58
CA GLY A 235 4.63 0.79 14.65
C GLY A 235 5.51 0.70 13.41
N GLU A 236 5.95 -0.53 13.07
CA GLU A 236 6.83 -0.81 11.93
C GLU A 236 6.05 -0.73 10.62
N LEU A 237 6.55 0.08 9.69
CA LEU A 237 5.95 0.30 8.37
C LEU A 237 5.92 -0.98 7.56
N LEU A 238 4.74 -1.35 7.05
CA LEU A 238 4.54 -2.54 6.22
C LEU A 238 5.17 -3.79 6.85
N ALA A 239 5.05 -3.94 8.18
CA ALA A 239 5.69 -5.01 8.95
C ALA A 239 5.41 -6.39 8.35
N GLY A 240 6.49 -7.17 8.16
CA GLY A 240 6.41 -8.54 7.62
C GLY A 240 6.04 -8.67 6.15
N LEU A 241 5.72 -7.58 5.42
CA LEU A 241 5.41 -7.67 4.00
C LEU A 241 6.68 -7.87 3.17
N PRO A 242 6.74 -8.91 2.32
CA PRO A 242 7.91 -9.19 1.50
C PRO A 242 7.91 -8.41 0.18
N GLY A 243 9.07 -8.35 -0.47
CA GLY A 243 9.25 -7.90 -1.84
C GLY A 243 9.78 -6.48 -1.99
N PRO A 244 10.35 -6.17 -3.18
CA PRO A 244 11.08 -4.92 -3.44
C PRO A 244 10.26 -3.65 -3.20
N LEU A 245 8.96 -3.71 -3.53
CA LEU A 245 8.05 -2.58 -3.32
C LEU A 245 7.91 -2.26 -1.82
N ALA A 246 7.71 -3.27 -0.98
CA ALA A 246 7.56 -3.06 0.45
C ALA A 246 8.86 -2.49 1.08
N GLU A 247 10.02 -2.94 0.63
CA GLU A 247 11.33 -2.43 1.07
C GLU A 247 11.52 -0.97 0.67
N LEU A 248 11.28 -0.64 -0.59
CA LEU A 248 11.40 0.73 -1.09
C LEU A 248 10.42 1.68 -0.39
N GLU A 249 9.16 1.26 -0.20
CA GLU A 249 8.15 2.10 0.44
C GLU A 249 8.41 2.27 1.95
N ARG A 250 9.01 1.29 2.65
CA ARG A 250 9.48 1.47 4.04
C ARG A 250 10.49 2.61 4.12
N LEU A 251 11.50 2.62 3.23
CA LEU A 251 12.49 3.69 3.18
C LEU A 251 11.83 5.04 2.91
N ARG A 252 10.99 5.12 1.87
CA ARG A 252 10.30 6.35 1.49
C ARG A 252 9.41 6.91 2.61
N LEU A 253 8.62 6.06 3.26
CA LEU A 253 7.71 6.46 4.32
C LEU A 253 8.45 6.80 5.62
N THR A 254 9.59 6.14 5.91
CA THR A 254 10.48 6.49 7.02
C THR A 254 11.04 7.88 6.83
N GLU A 255 11.58 8.20 5.66
CA GLU A 255 12.07 9.54 5.33
C GLU A 255 10.95 10.59 5.40
N ARG A 256 9.75 10.24 4.95
CA ARG A 256 8.58 11.12 5.08
C ARG A 256 8.25 11.44 6.54
N ARG A 257 8.23 10.40 7.39
CA ARG A 257 8.01 10.55 8.84
C ARG A 257 9.06 11.45 9.48
N ILE A 258 10.34 11.23 9.15
CA ILE A 258 11.46 12.06 9.64
C ILE A 258 11.28 13.51 9.21
N THR A 259 10.96 13.77 7.95
CA THR A 259 10.74 15.13 7.43
C THR A 259 9.60 15.84 8.16
N ILE A 260 8.48 15.17 8.43
CA ILE A 260 7.36 15.74 9.19
C ILE A 260 7.79 16.09 10.62
N LEU A 261 8.52 15.19 11.28
CA LEU A 261 9.00 15.44 12.63
C LEU A 261 10.05 16.57 12.67
N GLN A 262 10.94 16.64 11.69
CA GLN A 262 11.90 17.74 11.57
C GLN A 262 11.16 19.09 11.51
N ARG A 263 10.15 19.20 10.67
CA ARG A 263 9.35 20.43 10.55
C ARG A 263 8.65 20.80 11.88
N LYS A 264 8.05 19.81 12.55
CA LYS A 264 7.45 20.00 13.87
C LYS A 264 8.44 20.56 14.88
N VAL A 265 9.59 19.90 15.01
CA VAL A 265 10.65 20.28 15.96
C VAL A 265 11.21 21.68 15.66
N GLU A 266 11.42 22.04 14.40
CA GLU A 266 11.86 23.39 14.03
C GLU A 266 10.94 24.46 14.61
N TRP A 267 9.63 24.28 14.46
CA TRP A 267 8.64 25.22 15.00
C TRP A 267 8.54 25.17 16.51
N GLN A 268 8.61 23.98 17.13
CA GLN A 268 8.67 23.85 18.60
C GLN A 268 9.87 24.61 19.18
N LEU A 269 11.05 24.49 18.56
CA LEU A 269 12.25 25.21 19.00
C LEU A 269 12.10 26.74 18.83
N ARG A 270 11.46 27.21 17.74
CA ARG A 270 11.17 28.64 17.56
C ARG A 270 10.25 29.19 18.64
N LEU A 271 9.28 28.40 19.10
CA LEU A 271 8.34 28.75 20.19
C LEU A 271 8.91 28.51 21.61
N GLY A 272 10.17 28.04 21.75
CA GLY A 272 10.76 27.73 23.03
C GLY A 272 10.29 26.43 23.69
N GLN A 273 9.56 25.58 22.96
CA GLN A 273 9.08 24.26 23.41
C GLN A 273 10.20 23.22 23.34
N CYS A 274 11.32 23.47 24.00
CA CYS A 274 12.51 22.63 23.90
C CYS A 274 12.32 21.25 24.52
N SER A 275 11.55 21.12 25.59
CA SER A 275 11.38 19.85 26.32
C SER A 275 10.69 18.79 25.48
N GLU A 276 9.59 19.16 24.81
CA GLU A 276 8.82 18.28 23.93
C GLU A 276 9.64 17.87 22.72
N ALA A 277 10.32 18.84 22.08
CA ALA A 277 11.20 18.60 20.95
C ALA A 277 12.34 17.62 21.29
N ILE A 278 12.96 17.78 22.45
CA ILE A 278 14.04 16.90 22.93
C ILE A 278 13.52 15.47 23.14
N ALA A 279 12.37 15.29 23.78
CA ALA A 279 11.79 13.96 24.02
C ALA A 279 11.52 13.21 22.71
N GLU A 280 10.90 13.88 21.73
CA GLU A 280 10.62 13.29 20.42
C GLU A 280 11.90 12.96 19.65
N LEU A 281 12.90 13.85 19.67
CA LEU A 281 14.18 13.63 19.01
C LEU A 281 15.00 12.51 19.66
N PHE A 282 14.95 12.32 20.97
CA PHE A 282 15.59 11.19 21.63
C PHE A 282 14.98 9.86 21.16
N ALA A 283 13.67 9.76 21.11
CA ALA A 283 12.97 8.57 20.61
C ALA A 283 13.36 8.27 19.15
N LEU A 284 13.38 9.30 18.29
CA LEU A 284 13.75 9.15 16.88
C LEU A 284 15.21 8.77 16.70
N SER A 285 16.12 9.40 17.45
CA SER A 285 17.56 9.08 17.42
C SER A 285 17.86 7.67 17.89
N ALA A 286 17.07 7.14 18.82
CA ALA A 286 17.19 5.75 19.26
C ALA A 286 16.71 4.76 18.19
N ALA A 287 15.63 5.10 17.46
CA ALA A 287 15.09 4.30 16.37
C ALA A 287 15.97 4.35 15.10
N HIS A 288 16.65 5.46 14.85
CA HIS A 288 17.48 5.70 13.66
C HIS A 288 18.89 6.20 14.05
N PRO A 289 19.72 5.35 14.66
CA PRO A 289 20.99 5.77 15.28
C PRO A 289 22.06 6.26 14.29
N LEU A 290 21.91 5.93 13.00
CA LEU A 290 22.80 6.39 11.91
C LEU A 290 22.27 7.62 11.19
N ASN A 291 21.12 8.17 11.60
CA ASN A 291 20.56 9.36 10.99
C ASN A 291 21.20 10.63 11.57
N GLU A 292 22.23 11.11 10.90
CA GLU A 292 22.99 12.29 11.31
C GLU A 292 22.16 13.59 11.36
N PRO A 293 21.23 13.87 10.44
CA PRO A 293 20.29 14.98 10.56
C PRO A 293 19.52 15.01 11.88
N VAL A 294 19.01 13.86 12.32
CA VAL A 294 18.29 13.73 13.59
C VAL A 294 19.22 14.00 14.77
N ALA A 295 20.44 13.45 14.73
CA ALA A 295 21.46 13.70 15.77
C ALA A 295 21.80 15.19 15.85
N ALA A 296 22.00 15.88 14.73
CA ALA A 296 22.28 17.32 14.67
C ALA A 296 21.13 18.16 15.24
N MET A 297 19.87 17.78 14.97
CA MET A 297 18.71 18.46 15.54
C MET A 297 18.64 18.27 17.05
N LEU A 298 18.86 17.06 17.55
CA LEU A 298 18.89 16.78 18.97
C LEU A 298 19.99 17.59 19.67
N MET A 299 21.18 17.66 19.09
CA MET A 299 22.27 18.49 19.60
C MET A 299 21.87 19.96 19.72
N ARG A 300 21.24 20.53 18.68
CA ARG A 300 20.76 21.91 18.70
C ARG A 300 19.68 22.14 19.76
N ALA A 301 18.72 21.22 19.86
CA ALA A 301 17.65 21.32 20.86
C ALA A 301 18.19 21.29 22.30
N LEU A 302 19.11 20.37 22.59
CA LEU A 302 19.80 20.26 23.89
C LEU A 302 20.60 21.53 24.20
N TYR A 303 21.38 22.03 23.24
CA TYR A 303 22.17 23.24 23.43
C TYR A 303 21.30 24.47 23.75
N ARG A 304 20.20 24.67 23.00
CA ARG A 304 19.24 25.76 23.24
C ARG A 304 18.54 25.66 24.59
N SER A 305 18.45 24.47 25.16
CA SER A 305 17.94 24.27 26.54
C SER A 305 19.02 24.37 27.61
N GLY A 306 20.24 24.86 27.31
CA GLY A 306 21.36 24.98 28.23
C GLY A 306 22.08 23.67 28.53
N ARG A 307 21.77 22.56 27.87
CA ARG A 307 22.32 21.22 28.10
C ARG A 307 23.49 20.93 27.16
N GLN A 308 24.53 21.77 27.19
CA GLN A 308 25.68 21.68 26.28
C GLN A 308 26.40 20.33 26.38
N ALA A 309 26.65 19.85 27.61
CA ALA A 309 27.35 18.57 27.82
C ALA A 309 26.59 17.39 27.16
N ASP A 310 25.25 17.37 27.30
CA ASP A 310 24.41 16.35 26.69
C ASP A 310 24.43 16.43 25.15
N ALA A 311 24.45 17.64 24.60
CA ALA A 311 24.58 17.85 23.14
C ALA A 311 25.88 17.27 22.60
N LEU A 312 27.02 17.51 23.29
CA LEU A 312 28.31 16.93 22.91
C LEU A 312 28.33 15.41 23.05
N ALA A 313 27.69 14.85 24.07
CA ALA A 313 27.55 13.40 24.26
C ALA A 313 26.74 12.73 23.15
N VAL A 314 25.75 13.44 22.53
CA VAL A 314 25.03 12.95 21.33
C VAL A 314 25.98 12.81 20.15
N PHE A 315 26.85 13.81 19.92
CA PHE A 315 27.85 13.73 18.85
C PHE A 315 28.78 12.54 19.02
N ASP A 316 29.34 12.36 20.23
CA ASP A 316 30.28 11.27 20.50
C ASP A 316 29.64 9.89 20.33
N ARG A 317 28.36 9.77 20.66
CA ARG A 317 27.56 8.55 20.44
C ARG A 317 27.38 8.26 18.95
N ALA A 318 26.95 9.28 18.18
CA ALA A 318 26.78 9.15 16.73
C ALA A 318 28.11 8.83 16.04
N ARG A 319 29.20 9.51 16.42
CA ARG A 319 30.54 9.28 15.86
C ARG A 319 31.02 7.83 16.08
N ARG A 320 30.87 7.31 17.30
CA ARG A 320 31.23 5.91 17.59
C ARG A 320 30.41 4.95 16.75
N ARG A 321 29.10 5.15 16.69
CA ARG A 321 28.20 4.28 15.94
C ARG A 321 28.52 4.27 14.44
N LEU A 322 28.79 5.44 13.84
CA LEU A 322 29.19 5.54 12.42
C LEU A 322 30.53 4.82 12.15
N ALA A 323 31.48 4.91 13.08
CA ALA A 323 32.74 4.21 12.97
C ALA A 323 32.59 2.68 13.13
N ASP A 324 31.82 2.24 14.12
CA ASP A 324 31.65 0.82 14.46
C ASP A 324 30.79 0.08 13.41
N ASP A 325 29.68 0.66 12.97
CA ASP A 325 28.71 0.01 12.09
C ASP A 325 29.05 0.18 10.59
N LEU A 326 29.67 1.32 10.18
CA LEU A 326 29.92 1.66 8.78
C LEU A 326 31.39 1.95 8.44
N GLY A 327 32.28 2.09 9.43
CA GLY A 327 33.68 2.46 9.23
C GLY A 327 33.89 3.88 8.70
N VAL A 328 32.91 4.80 8.88
CA VAL A 328 32.97 6.16 8.33
C VAL A 328 33.04 7.23 9.44
N LEU A 329 33.55 8.39 9.04
CA LEU A 329 33.54 9.59 9.90
C LEU A 329 32.19 10.32 9.78
N PRO A 330 31.78 11.07 10.84
CA PRO A 330 30.59 11.92 10.76
C PRO A 330 30.63 12.89 9.58
N SER A 331 29.46 13.19 9.02
CA SER A 331 29.30 14.12 7.92
C SER A 331 29.78 15.52 8.26
N ARG A 332 30.02 16.33 7.22
CA ARG A 332 30.40 17.74 7.39
C ARG A 332 29.35 18.53 8.20
N MET A 333 28.08 18.24 8.00
CA MET A 333 26.96 18.89 8.71
C MET A 333 27.01 18.60 10.21
N LEU A 334 27.14 17.34 10.62
CA LEU A 334 27.16 16.97 12.03
C LEU A 334 28.42 17.52 12.73
N ARG A 335 29.59 17.47 12.09
CA ARG A 335 30.83 18.08 12.60
C ARG A 335 30.70 19.60 12.74
N ARG A 336 30.08 20.29 11.79
CA ARG A 336 29.84 21.73 11.87
C ARG A 336 28.93 22.08 13.06
N THR A 337 27.84 21.35 13.27
CA THR A 337 26.97 21.52 14.45
C THR A 337 27.74 21.36 15.75
N TYR A 338 28.59 20.34 15.86
CA TYR A 338 29.47 20.13 17.00
C TYR A 338 30.42 21.33 17.27
N GLN A 339 31.08 21.82 16.20
CA GLN A 339 31.98 22.97 16.31
C GLN A 339 31.27 24.25 16.75
N MET A 340 30.06 24.51 16.22
CA MET A 340 29.27 25.67 16.63
C MET A 340 28.89 25.62 18.10
N ILE A 341 28.50 24.44 18.62
CA ILE A 341 28.19 24.23 20.03
C ILE A 341 29.43 24.45 20.93
N LEU A 342 30.62 23.96 20.52
CA LEU A 342 31.86 24.18 21.25
C LEU A 342 32.26 25.65 21.37
N ARG A 343 31.97 26.43 20.31
CA ARG A 343 32.32 27.87 20.23
C ARG A 343 31.25 28.78 20.86
N GLY A 344 30.11 28.23 21.25
CA GLY A 344 28.99 29.06 21.73
C GLY A 344 28.32 29.90 20.63
N ASP A 345 28.40 29.48 19.36
CA ASP A 345 27.87 30.21 18.21
C ASP A 345 26.36 29.94 18.03
N GLU A 346 25.55 30.68 18.81
CA GLU A 346 24.07 30.59 18.73
C GLU A 346 23.52 31.07 17.39
N ALA A 347 24.12 32.13 16.82
CA ALA A 347 23.67 32.69 15.53
C ALA A 347 23.88 31.69 14.38
N GLY A 348 25.05 31.01 14.36
CA GLY A 348 25.34 29.97 13.40
C GLY A 348 24.42 28.76 13.50
N LEU A 349 24.05 28.37 14.74
CA LEU A 349 23.11 27.26 14.98
C LEU A 349 21.70 27.53 14.52
N THR A 350 21.26 28.79 14.57
CA THR A 350 19.94 29.22 14.09
C THR A 350 19.90 29.32 12.57
N ALA A 351 20.98 29.86 11.94
CA ALA A 351 21.08 29.98 10.48
C ALA A 351 21.25 28.62 9.77
N ALA A 352 21.84 27.61 10.40
CA ALA A 352 22.01 26.26 9.86
C ALA A 352 20.73 25.40 9.85
N ALA A 353 19.59 25.94 10.27
CA ALA A 353 18.28 25.30 10.22
C ALA A 353 17.52 25.53 8.90
N HIS A 354 18.05 26.36 8.01
CA HIS A 354 17.56 26.65 6.66
C HIS A 354 18.53 26.09 5.63
#